data_f698bcfe1b641f8f84f24426969ce02f
#
_entry.id   f698bcfe1b641f8f84f24426969ce02f
#
_cell.length_a   1.000
_cell.length_b   1.000
_cell.length_c   1.000
_cell.angle_alpha   90.00
_cell.angle_beta   90.00
_cell.angle_gamma   90.00
#
_symmetry.space_group_name_H-M   'P 1'
#
loop_
_entity.id
_entity.type
_entity.pdbx_description
1 polymer ?
#
loop_
_entity_poly.entity_id
_entity_poly.type
_entity_poly.pdbx_seq_one_letter_code
_entity_poly.pdbx_strand_id
1 'polypeptide(L)'
;MHEIKSPFLILMEEQSYLAQSLESAFEKQNVKVKIVTIAEASSIVISEKPSGYLICTSPELLKKAVSVKVMVDQAIKNKTPVFIMGNIDELELLWETLPQQMVMDVFTRPITVGDMVDNVCTQMNDFYQLKKRTILAVDDSGIILRKIKALLEDTYQVVLANSGAMAIKYLTLNTPDLILLYYGMPVVLSL
;
A
#
# COMPACT_ATOMS: atom_id res chain seq x y z
N MET A 1 -5.81 -0.31 12.26
CA MET A 1 -5.99 -0.72 10.86
C MET A 1 -6.33 0.53 10.06
N HIS A 2 -5.50 0.90 9.10
CA HIS A 2 -5.73 2.12 8.31
C HIS A 2 -6.95 1.90 7.43
N GLU A 3 -7.97 2.72 7.59
CA GLU A 3 -9.09 2.75 6.66
C GLU A 3 -8.56 3.27 5.31
N ILE A 4 -8.30 2.36 4.38
CA ILE A 4 -7.89 2.72 3.02
C ILE A 4 -9.12 3.36 2.36
N LYS A 5 -9.19 4.69 2.36
CA LYS A 5 -10.33 5.46 1.84
C LYS A 5 -10.53 5.31 0.34
N SER A 6 -9.48 4.97 -0.39
CA SER A 6 -9.52 4.79 -1.83
C SER A 6 -9.79 3.33 -2.19
N PRO A 7 -10.60 3.03 -3.21
CA PRO A 7 -10.89 1.65 -3.59
C PRO A 7 -9.64 0.92 -4.10
N PHE A 8 -9.57 -0.38 -3.82
CA PHE A 8 -8.64 -1.29 -4.46
C PHE A 8 -9.29 -1.78 -5.76
N LEU A 9 -8.60 -1.69 -6.89
CA LEU A 9 -9.15 -2.07 -8.18
C LEU A 9 -8.77 -3.51 -8.55
N ILE A 10 -9.78 -4.30 -8.92
CA ILE A 10 -9.59 -5.65 -9.48
C ILE A 10 -9.93 -5.59 -10.97
N LEU A 11 -8.91 -5.79 -11.80
CA LEU A 11 -9.07 -5.80 -13.25
C LEU A 11 -9.41 -7.20 -13.73
N MET A 12 -10.61 -7.34 -14.30
CA MET A 12 -11.10 -8.57 -14.92
C MET A 12 -11.91 -8.22 -16.16
N GLU A 13 -11.78 -9.00 -17.21
CA GLU A 13 -12.56 -8.77 -18.45
C GLU A 13 -13.96 -9.40 -18.41
N GLU A 14 -14.15 -10.39 -17.54
CA GLU A 14 -15.43 -11.06 -17.35
C GLU A 14 -15.87 -11.06 -15.88
N GLN A 15 -17.14 -10.79 -15.66
CA GLN A 15 -17.74 -11.04 -14.34
C GLN A 15 -17.95 -12.55 -14.16
N SER A 16 -17.21 -13.11 -13.21
CA SER A 16 -17.19 -14.55 -12.94
C SER A 16 -17.45 -14.84 -11.47
N TYR A 17 -17.66 -16.11 -11.14
CA TYR A 17 -17.70 -16.56 -9.74
C TYR A 17 -16.45 -16.15 -8.95
N LEU A 18 -15.30 -16.06 -9.63
CA LEU A 18 -14.06 -15.57 -9.04
C LEU A 18 -14.19 -14.10 -8.57
N ALA A 19 -14.88 -13.25 -9.36
CA ALA A 19 -15.11 -11.85 -8.98
C ALA A 19 -15.83 -11.73 -7.64
N GLN A 20 -16.92 -12.48 -7.46
CA GLN A 20 -17.68 -12.50 -6.20
C GLN A 20 -16.85 -13.05 -5.03
N SER A 21 -16.05 -14.08 -5.28
CA SER A 21 -15.19 -14.68 -4.26
C SER A 21 -14.09 -13.71 -3.81
N LEU A 22 -13.49 -12.96 -4.74
CA LEU A 22 -12.50 -11.92 -4.44
C LEU A 22 -13.12 -10.77 -3.65
N GLU A 23 -14.26 -10.25 -4.10
CA GLU A 23 -14.99 -9.18 -3.43
C GLU A 23 -15.29 -9.55 -1.96
N SER A 24 -15.90 -10.73 -1.75
CA SER A 24 -16.20 -11.24 -0.40
C SER A 24 -14.95 -11.44 0.46
N ALA A 25 -13.83 -11.89 -0.12
CA ALA A 25 -12.60 -12.09 0.62
C ALA A 25 -11.95 -10.76 1.05
N PHE A 26 -11.90 -9.76 0.15
CA PHE A 26 -11.41 -8.42 0.49
C PHE A 26 -12.30 -7.69 1.50
N GLU A 27 -13.64 -7.84 1.41
CA GLU A 27 -14.57 -7.27 2.38
C GLU A 27 -14.33 -7.78 3.79
N LYS A 28 -14.00 -9.08 3.96
CA LYS A 28 -13.61 -9.65 5.26
C LYS A 28 -12.37 -8.99 5.85
N GLN A 29 -11.48 -8.48 5.01
CA GLN A 29 -10.29 -7.72 5.40
C GLN A 29 -10.56 -6.20 5.54
N ASN A 30 -11.82 -5.76 5.45
CA ASN A 30 -12.25 -4.35 5.44
C ASN A 30 -11.61 -3.52 4.32
N VAL A 31 -11.31 -4.12 3.19
CA VAL A 31 -10.81 -3.44 1.98
C VAL A 31 -11.97 -3.28 1.00
N LYS A 32 -12.28 -2.02 0.66
CA LYS A 32 -13.26 -1.72 -0.39
C LYS A 32 -12.64 -2.01 -1.75
N VAL A 33 -13.27 -2.89 -2.51
CA VAL A 33 -12.84 -3.22 -3.88
C VAL A 33 -13.82 -2.70 -4.90
N LYS A 34 -13.32 -2.50 -6.12
CA LYS A 34 -14.12 -2.21 -7.31
C LYS A 34 -13.59 -3.06 -8.46
N ILE A 35 -14.45 -3.89 -9.00
CA ILE A 35 -14.12 -4.75 -10.15
C ILE A 35 -14.38 -3.96 -11.42
N VAL A 36 -13.41 -3.91 -12.32
CA VAL A 36 -13.42 -3.09 -13.52
C VAL A 36 -12.75 -3.81 -14.68
N THR A 37 -13.19 -3.47 -15.91
CA THR A 37 -12.45 -3.84 -17.12
C THR A 37 -11.23 -2.93 -17.32
N ILE A 38 -10.30 -3.31 -18.20
CA ILE A 38 -9.13 -2.47 -18.51
C ILE A 38 -9.54 -1.12 -19.12
N ALA A 39 -10.62 -1.06 -19.86
CA ALA A 39 -11.13 0.18 -20.44
C ALA A 39 -11.68 1.14 -19.37
N GLU A 40 -12.43 0.61 -18.41
CA GLU A 40 -12.96 1.38 -17.27
C GLU A 40 -11.84 1.83 -16.34
N ALA A 41 -10.84 0.97 -16.09
CA ALA A 41 -9.68 1.30 -15.25
C ALA A 41 -8.95 2.53 -15.75
N SER A 42 -8.78 2.67 -17.06
CA SER A 42 -8.12 3.84 -17.67
C SER A 42 -8.83 5.15 -17.36
N SER A 43 -10.15 5.14 -17.24
CA SER A 43 -10.97 6.31 -16.87
C SER A 43 -10.91 6.61 -15.36
N ILE A 44 -10.88 5.57 -14.53
CA ILE A 44 -10.87 5.68 -13.06
C ILE A 44 -9.52 6.19 -12.55
N VAL A 45 -8.41 5.76 -13.16
CA VAL A 45 -7.05 6.21 -12.79
C VAL A 45 -6.91 7.73 -12.86
N ILE A 46 -7.67 8.39 -13.73
CA ILE A 46 -7.66 9.85 -13.89
C ILE A 46 -8.46 10.55 -12.78
N SER A 47 -9.56 9.95 -12.33
CA SER A 47 -10.52 10.58 -11.40
C SER A 47 -10.30 10.17 -9.92
N GLU A 48 -9.89 8.94 -9.67
CA GLU A 48 -9.70 8.38 -8.33
C GLU A 48 -8.29 7.81 -8.21
N LYS A 49 -7.62 8.05 -7.09
CA LYS A 49 -6.32 7.42 -6.79
C LYS A 49 -6.60 6.07 -6.11
N PRO A 50 -6.57 4.93 -6.81
CA PRO A 50 -6.78 3.64 -6.18
C PRO A 50 -5.67 3.31 -5.18
N SER A 51 -6.03 2.52 -4.16
CA SER A 51 -5.07 2.06 -3.15
C SER A 51 -4.16 0.94 -3.66
N GLY A 52 -4.55 0.24 -4.71
CA GLY A 52 -3.78 -0.84 -5.33
C GLY A 52 -4.55 -1.47 -6.49
N TYR A 53 -3.88 -2.36 -7.19
CA TYR A 53 -4.45 -3.09 -8.32
C TYR A 53 -4.19 -4.59 -8.17
N LEU A 54 -5.20 -5.41 -8.46
CA LEU A 54 -5.05 -6.83 -8.76
C LEU A 54 -5.48 -7.05 -10.21
N ILE A 55 -4.57 -7.51 -11.05
CA ILE A 55 -4.84 -7.81 -12.45
C ILE A 55 -5.02 -9.32 -12.59
N CYS A 56 -6.23 -9.74 -12.94
CA CYS A 56 -6.54 -11.15 -13.21
C CYS A 56 -6.37 -11.42 -14.70
N THR A 57 -5.35 -12.20 -15.06
CA THR A 57 -5.08 -12.50 -16.47
C THR A 57 -6.19 -13.36 -17.07
N SER A 58 -6.45 -13.15 -18.35
CA SER A 58 -7.33 -13.94 -19.23
C SER A 58 -6.86 -13.77 -20.69
N PRO A 59 -7.27 -14.65 -21.61
CA PRO A 59 -6.96 -14.48 -23.02
C PRO A 59 -7.41 -13.14 -23.60
N GLU A 60 -8.53 -12.60 -23.14
CA GLU A 60 -9.07 -11.30 -23.55
C GLU A 60 -8.21 -10.15 -23.03
N LEU A 61 -7.74 -10.24 -21.80
CA LEU A 61 -6.86 -9.22 -21.21
C LEU A 61 -5.49 -9.22 -21.89
N LEU A 62 -4.96 -10.39 -22.26
CA LEU A 62 -3.68 -10.51 -22.96
C LEU A 62 -3.69 -9.83 -24.34
N LYS A 63 -4.82 -9.82 -25.03
CA LYS A 63 -4.98 -9.04 -26.28
C LYS A 63 -4.80 -7.53 -26.06
N LYS A 64 -4.94 -7.08 -24.82
CA LYS A 64 -4.80 -5.68 -24.37
C LYS A 64 -3.52 -5.46 -23.56
N ALA A 65 -2.51 -6.32 -23.67
CA ALA A 65 -1.29 -6.28 -22.84
C ALA A 65 -0.58 -4.92 -22.85
N VAL A 66 -0.59 -4.21 -24.00
CA VAL A 66 -0.04 -2.85 -24.11
C VAL A 66 -0.81 -1.86 -23.21
N SER A 67 -2.13 -1.96 -23.15
CA SER A 67 -2.96 -1.10 -22.29
C SER A 67 -2.71 -1.43 -20.80
N VAL A 68 -2.52 -2.71 -20.47
CA VAL A 68 -2.12 -3.15 -19.12
C VAL A 68 -0.79 -2.53 -18.75
N LYS A 69 0.21 -2.57 -19.65
CA LYS A 69 1.52 -1.96 -19.40
C LYS A 69 1.41 -0.47 -19.14
N VAL A 70 0.67 0.28 -19.96
CA VAL A 70 0.47 1.73 -19.77
C VAL A 70 -0.14 2.02 -18.39
N MET A 71 -1.11 1.22 -17.96
CA MET A 71 -1.73 1.36 -16.64
C MET A 71 -0.74 1.05 -15.51
N VAL A 72 0.08 -0.01 -15.64
CA VAL A 72 1.10 -0.35 -14.66
C VAL A 72 2.17 0.74 -14.58
N ASP A 73 2.63 1.28 -15.72
CA ASP A 73 3.55 2.41 -15.75
C ASP A 73 2.99 3.62 -14.99
N GLN A 74 1.70 3.88 -15.13
CA GLN A 74 1.02 4.97 -14.41
C GLN A 74 0.90 4.65 -12.91
N ALA A 75 0.58 3.40 -12.55
CA ALA A 75 0.53 2.96 -11.15
C ALA A 75 1.88 3.13 -10.45
N ILE A 76 2.98 2.79 -11.13
CA ILE A 76 4.35 2.97 -10.62
C ILE A 76 4.66 4.45 -10.39
N LYS A 77 4.33 5.33 -11.35
CA LYS A 77 4.51 6.79 -11.19
C LYS A 77 3.75 7.32 -9.97
N ASN A 78 2.55 6.80 -9.73
CA ASN A 78 1.71 7.15 -8.59
C ASN A 78 2.13 6.44 -7.31
N LYS A 79 3.15 5.57 -7.36
CA LYS A 79 3.58 4.71 -6.26
C LYS A 79 2.41 3.88 -5.70
N THR A 80 1.60 3.30 -6.56
CA THR A 80 0.47 2.44 -6.24
C THR A 80 0.88 0.99 -6.46
N PRO A 81 0.70 0.07 -5.51
CA PRO A 81 1.09 -1.32 -5.65
C PRO A 81 0.23 -2.05 -6.69
N VAL A 82 0.86 -2.90 -7.47
CA VAL A 82 0.22 -3.73 -8.50
C VAL A 82 0.53 -5.19 -8.22
N PHE A 83 -0.50 -6.00 -8.21
CA PHE A 83 -0.45 -7.46 -8.10
C PHE A 83 -1.02 -8.09 -9.36
N ILE A 84 -0.54 -9.28 -9.72
CA ILE A 84 -1.06 -10.02 -10.88
C ILE A 84 -1.40 -11.44 -10.46
N MET A 85 -2.51 -11.96 -10.98
CA MET A 85 -2.91 -13.35 -10.81
C MET A 85 -3.23 -13.97 -12.17
N GLY A 86 -2.66 -15.15 -12.45
CA GLY A 86 -2.89 -15.85 -13.72
C GLY A 86 -2.40 -17.28 -13.76
N ASN A 87 -2.65 -17.96 -14.88
CA ASN A 87 -2.02 -19.22 -15.19
C ASN A 87 -0.59 -18.99 -15.69
N ILE A 88 0.28 -19.98 -15.58
CA ILE A 88 1.69 -19.88 -15.99
C ILE A 88 1.80 -19.39 -17.44
N ASP A 89 1.11 -20.01 -18.37
CA ASP A 89 1.15 -19.65 -19.80
C ASP A 89 0.68 -18.21 -20.07
N GLU A 90 -0.34 -17.75 -19.34
CA GLU A 90 -0.83 -16.37 -19.43
C GLU A 90 0.17 -15.38 -18.90
N LEU A 91 0.85 -15.71 -17.80
CA LEU A 91 1.88 -14.88 -17.19
C LEU A 91 3.12 -14.78 -18.09
N GLU A 92 3.58 -15.88 -18.67
CA GLU A 92 4.70 -15.88 -19.62
C GLU A 92 4.43 -14.94 -20.80
N LEU A 93 3.25 -15.02 -21.42
CA LEU A 93 2.84 -14.10 -22.49
C LEU A 93 2.76 -12.64 -22.04
N LEU A 94 2.29 -12.39 -20.83
CA LEU A 94 2.23 -11.03 -20.28
C LEU A 94 3.63 -10.45 -20.10
N TRP A 95 4.61 -11.25 -19.66
CA TRP A 95 5.98 -10.82 -19.40
C TRP A 95 6.75 -10.43 -20.68
N GLU A 96 6.29 -10.82 -21.86
CA GLU A 96 6.84 -10.29 -23.11
C GLU A 96 6.62 -8.78 -23.25
N THR A 97 5.53 -8.27 -22.67
CA THR A 97 5.14 -6.85 -22.75
C THR A 97 5.41 -6.08 -21.45
N LEU A 98 5.20 -6.73 -20.30
CA LEU A 98 5.31 -6.14 -18.97
C LEU A 98 6.43 -6.81 -18.18
N PRO A 99 7.55 -6.13 -17.89
CA PRO A 99 8.60 -6.69 -17.05
C PRO A 99 8.09 -7.03 -15.64
N GLN A 100 8.37 -8.24 -15.17
CA GLN A 100 7.89 -8.75 -13.87
C GLN A 100 8.32 -7.87 -12.69
N GLN A 101 9.46 -7.19 -12.78
CA GLN A 101 9.97 -6.30 -11.74
C GLN A 101 9.09 -5.05 -11.52
N MET A 102 8.13 -4.79 -12.40
CA MET A 102 7.20 -3.67 -12.30
C MET A 102 6.02 -3.95 -11.37
N VAL A 103 5.83 -5.19 -10.94
CA VAL A 103 4.72 -5.58 -10.05
C VAL A 103 5.23 -5.94 -8.67
N MET A 104 4.37 -5.80 -7.66
CA MET A 104 4.72 -6.08 -6.28
C MET A 104 4.78 -7.58 -6.01
N ASP A 105 3.80 -8.33 -6.51
CA ASP A 105 3.77 -9.78 -6.38
C ASP A 105 2.91 -10.43 -7.49
N VAL A 106 3.12 -11.74 -7.68
CA VAL A 106 2.49 -12.54 -8.73
C VAL A 106 1.93 -13.84 -8.13
N PHE A 107 0.65 -14.07 -8.34
CA PHE A 107 -0.05 -15.25 -7.85
C PHE A 107 -0.38 -16.20 -8.99
N THR A 108 0.24 -17.38 -8.98
CA THR A 108 0.02 -18.39 -10.01
C THR A 108 -1.15 -19.30 -9.62
N ARG A 109 -2.09 -19.51 -10.53
CA ARG A 109 -3.19 -20.48 -10.36
C ARG A 109 -2.66 -21.92 -10.50
N PRO A 110 -3.17 -22.90 -9.71
CA PRO A 110 -4.26 -22.76 -8.72
C PRO A 110 -3.78 -22.17 -7.40
N ILE A 111 -4.55 -21.21 -6.84
CA ILE A 111 -4.32 -20.61 -5.53
C ILE A 111 -5.66 -20.42 -4.82
N THR A 112 -5.70 -20.55 -3.50
CA THR A 112 -6.90 -20.21 -2.75
C THR A 112 -7.09 -18.71 -2.69
N VAL A 113 -8.32 -18.24 -2.92
CA VAL A 113 -8.64 -16.80 -2.90
C VAL A 113 -8.33 -16.19 -1.55
N GLY A 114 -8.59 -16.92 -0.44
CA GLY A 114 -8.32 -16.45 0.91
C GLY A 114 -6.84 -16.15 1.13
N ASP A 115 -5.98 -17.15 0.88
CA ASP A 115 -4.53 -17.02 1.08
C ASP A 115 -3.92 -15.90 0.22
N MET A 116 -4.40 -15.76 -1.01
CA MET A 116 -3.97 -14.69 -1.90
C MET A 116 -4.37 -13.31 -1.36
N VAL A 117 -5.62 -13.14 -0.95
CA VAL A 117 -6.13 -11.86 -0.41
C VAL A 117 -5.41 -11.49 0.88
N ASP A 118 -5.18 -12.45 1.78
CA ASP A 118 -4.42 -12.24 3.02
C ASP A 118 -2.99 -11.75 2.73
N ASN A 119 -2.35 -12.35 1.73
CA ASN A 119 -1.02 -11.96 1.28
C ASN A 119 -1.02 -10.55 0.69
N VAL A 120 -1.95 -10.25 -0.24
CA VAL A 120 -2.13 -8.90 -0.81
C VAL A 120 -2.32 -7.85 0.28
N CYS A 121 -3.22 -8.10 1.24
CA CYS A 121 -3.51 -7.17 2.33
C CYS A 121 -2.30 -6.93 3.24
N THR A 122 -1.54 -7.99 3.53
CA THR A 122 -0.29 -7.89 4.31
C THR A 122 0.74 -7.03 3.58
N GLN A 123 1.03 -7.33 2.32
CA GLN A 123 2.00 -6.58 1.53
C GLN A 123 1.57 -5.11 1.33
N MET A 124 0.27 -4.86 1.11
CA MET A 124 -0.26 -3.50 1.03
C MET A 124 -0.06 -2.73 2.34
N ASN A 125 -0.34 -3.38 3.48
CA ASN A 125 -0.14 -2.76 4.78
C ASN A 125 1.33 -2.37 4.98
N ASP A 126 2.27 -3.29 4.71
CA ASP A 126 3.70 -3.04 4.82
C ASP A 126 4.15 -1.90 3.89
N PHE A 127 3.68 -1.91 2.65
CA PHE A 127 3.97 -0.87 1.67
C PHE A 127 3.53 0.52 2.13
N TYR A 128 2.34 0.64 2.71
CA TYR A 128 1.83 1.92 3.22
C TYR A 128 2.44 2.31 4.56
N GLN A 129 2.82 1.36 5.41
CA GLN A 129 3.56 1.65 6.64
C GLN A 129 4.95 2.21 6.34
N LEU A 130 5.68 1.63 5.40
CA LEU A 130 6.99 2.13 4.96
C LEU A 130 6.92 3.53 4.31
N LYS A 131 5.76 3.92 3.80
CA LYS A 131 5.54 5.26 3.20
C LYS A 131 5.14 6.33 4.22
N LYS A 132 4.79 5.96 5.44
CA LYS A 132 4.44 6.96 6.45
C LYS A 132 5.64 7.88 6.70
N ARG A 133 5.40 9.18 6.59
CA ARG A 133 6.40 10.18 7.03
C ARG A 133 6.66 10.02 8.51
N THR A 134 7.92 10.11 8.89
CA THR A 134 8.34 9.93 10.27
C THR A 134 8.28 11.26 11.03
N ILE A 135 7.53 11.26 12.12
CA ILE A 135 7.49 12.38 13.08
C ILE A 135 8.23 11.96 14.35
N LEU A 136 9.24 12.70 14.72
CA LEU A 136 9.89 12.58 16.04
C LEU A 136 9.19 13.53 17.02
N ALA A 137 8.48 12.97 17.99
CA ALA A 137 7.84 13.74 19.06
C ALA A 137 8.72 13.70 20.31
N VAL A 138 9.07 14.88 20.82
CA VAL A 138 9.99 15.06 21.95
C VAL A 138 9.30 15.86 23.05
N ASP A 139 9.06 15.21 24.19
CA ASP A 139 8.37 15.80 25.35
C ASP A 139 8.76 15.01 26.61
N ASP A 140 8.97 15.66 27.74
CA ASP A 140 9.30 14.98 29.01
C ASP A 140 8.09 14.29 29.64
N SER A 141 6.89 14.66 29.21
CA SER A 141 5.63 14.04 29.64
C SER A 141 5.26 12.81 28.79
N GLY A 142 5.43 11.62 29.33
CA GLY A 142 4.97 10.38 28.68
C GLY A 142 3.47 10.34 28.40
N ILE A 143 2.66 11.15 29.08
CA ILE A 143 1.22 11.26 28.83
C ILE A 143 0.98 12.03 27.52
N ILE A 144 1.70 13.15 27.34
CA ILE A 144 1.60 13.95 26.10
C ILE A 144 2.10 13.14 24.92
N LEU A 145 3.23 12.48 25.04
CA LEU A 145 3.79 11.62 23.98
C LEU A 145 2.79 10.53 23.53
N ARG A 146 2.13 9.86 24.47
CA ARG A 146 1.07 8.86 24.12
C ARG A 146 -0.11 9.49 23.41
N LYS A 147 -0.54 10.70 23.81
CA LYS A 147 -1.62 11.41 23.12
C LYS A 147 -1.23 11.80 21.69
N ILE A 148 0.00 12.35 21.51
CA ILE A 148 0.53 12.67 20.19
C ILE A 148 0.56 11.42 19.29
N LYS A 149 1.07 10.31 19.84
CA LYS A 149 1.12 9.05 19.09
C LYS A 149 -0.28 8.61 18.69
N ALA A 150 -1.24 8.53 19.60
CA ALA A 150 -2.61 8.11 19.31
C ALA A 150 -3.32 9.00 18.29
N LEU A 151 -3.00 10.29 18.23
CA LEU A 151 -3.57 11.22 17.24
C LEU A 151 -2.95 11.09 15.85
N LEU A 152 -1.69 10.70 15.76
CA LEU A 152 -0.91 10.78 14.51
C LEU A 152 -0.54 9.43 13.92
N GLU A 153 -0.54 8.33 14.69
CA GLU A 153 -0.06 7.01 14.24
C GLU A 153 -0.84 6.41 13.07
N ASP A 154 -2.07 6.82 12.87
CA ASP A 154 -2.85 6.40 11.70
C ASP A 154 -2.25 6.92 10.38
N THR A 155 -1.66 8.11 10.39
CA THR A 155 -1.17 8.80 9.19
C THR A 155 0.35 8.84 9.10
N TYR A 156 1.04 8.85 10.26
CA TYR A 156 2.48 9.04 10.36
C TYR A 156 3.15 7.92 11.16
N GLN A 157 4.40 7.67 10.88
CA GLN A 157 5.26 6.90 11.77
C GLN A 157 5.71 7.81 12.92
N VAL A 158 5.18 7.59 14.13
CA VAL A 158 5.50 8.45 15.28
C VAL A 158 6.55 7.78 16.15
N VAL A 159 7.71 8.42 16.24
CA VAL A 159 8.81 8.05 17.14
C VAL A 159 8.77 8.97 18.37
N LEU A 160 8.85 8.37 19.56
CA LEU A 160 8.74 9.10 20.81
C LEU A 160 10.11 9.21 21.49
N ALA A 161 10.48 10.41 21.90
CA ALA A 161 11.64 10.66 22.74
C ALA A 161 11.20 11.44 23.99
N ASN A 162 11.46 10.88 25.18
CA ASN A 162 11.07 11.50 26.45
C ASN A 162 12.15 12.45 27.01
N SER A 163 13.18 12.71 26.22
CA SER A 163 14.27 13.66 26.60
C SER A 163 15.00 14.12 25.33
N GLY A 164 15.66 15.28 25.44
CA GLY A 164 16.57 15.79 24.40
C GLY A 164 17.71 14.82 24.08
N ALA A 165 18.26 14.12 25.08
CA ALA A 165 19.30 13.11 24.85
C ALA A 165 18.80 11.93 23.98
N MET A 166 17.59 11.43 24.20
CA MET A 166 17.00 10.41 23.37
C MET A 166 16.73 10.92 21.95
N ALA A 167 16.25 12.14 21.81
CA ALA A 167 16.03 12.76 20.51
C ALA A 167 17.34 12.87 19.72
N ILE A 168 18.41 13.38 20.34
CA ILE A 168 19.74 13.48 19.71
C ILE A 168 20.25 12.10 19.31
N LYS A 169 20.16 11.10 20.19
CA LYS A 169 20.57 9.72 19.87
C LYS A 169 19.80 9.15 18.66
N TYR A 170 18.51 9.41 18.56
CA TYR A 170 17.72 9.00 17.39
C TYR A 170 18.21 9.70 16.12
N LEU A 171 18.45 11.02 16.18
CA LEU A 171 18.87 11.85 15.04
C LEU A 171 20.28 11.53 14.52
N THR A 172 21.14 10.87 15.32
CA THR A 172 22.46 10.42 14.83
C THR A 172 22.36 9.30 13.79
N LEU A 173 21.26 8.54 13.78
CA LEU A 173 21.08 7.37 12.91
C LEU A 173 19.89 7.52 11.95
N ASN A 174 19.00 8.48 12.19
CA ASN A 174 17.75 8.63 11.47
C ASN A 174 17.46 10.09 11.12
N THR A 175 16.74 10.31 10.02
CA THR A 175 16.28 11.64 9.62
C THR A 175 14.74 11.63 9.57
N PRO A 176 14.05 12.15 10.60
CA PRO A 176 12.60 12.29 10.55
C PRO A 176 12.18 13.41 9.59
N ASP A 177 10.98 13.31 9.03
CA ASP A 177 10.41 14.35 8.17
C ASP A 177 9.97 15.59 8.97
N LEU A 178 9.63 15.40 10.25
CA LEU A 178 9.20 16.47 11.16
C LEU A 178 9.64 16.15 12.59
N ILE A 179 10.02 17.20 13.33
CA ILE A 179 10.27 17.12 14.79
C ILE A 179 9.22 17.99 15.48
N LEU A 180 8.44 17.37 16.37
CA LEU A 180 7.58 18.05 17.32
C LEU A 180 8.32 18.15 18.65
N LEU A 181 8.80 19.36 18.99
CA LEU A 181 9.60 19.59 20.19
C LEU A 181 8.83 20.45 21.19
N TYR A 182 8.65 19.93 22.41
CA TYR A 182 8.17 20.74 23.52
C TYR A 182 9.30 21.64 24.05
N TYR A 183 9.06 22.94 24.07
CA TYR A 183 10.09 23.96 24.41
C TYR A 183 10.45 24.03 25.91
N GLY A 184 9.57 23.54 26.79
CA GLY A 184 9.73 23.68 28.25
C GLY A 184 10.48 22.53 28.94
N MET A 185 11.19 21.66 28.20
CA MET A 185 11.97 20.58 28.82
C MET A 185 13.14 21.13 29.63
N PRO A 186 13.38 20.63 30.88
CA PRO A 186 14.55 21.00 31.65
C PRO A 186 15.82 20.64 30.89
N VAL A 187 16.73 21.59 30.78
CA VAL A 187 18.04 21.37 30.16
C VAL A 187 18.81 20.39 31.04
N VAL A 188 19.02 19.17 30.57
CA VAL A 188 19.97 18.25 31.22
C VAL A 188 21.36 18.73 30.84
N LEU A 189 21.93 19.58 31.70
CA LEU A 189 23.36 19.84 31.66
C LEU A 189 24.06 18.53 32.05
N SER A 190 24.56 17.79 31.07
CA SER A 190 25.55 16.75 31.33
C SER A 190 26.87 17.43 31.69
N LEU A 191 27.24 17.28 32.94
CA LEU A 191 28.60 17.48 33.44
C LEU A 191 29.53 16.42 32.86
#